data_1e437e731db6f0dd6470bc89f4afb941
#
_entry.id   1e437e731db6f0dd6470bc89f4afb941
#
_cell.length_a   1.000
_cell.length_b   1.000
_cell.length_c   1.000
_cell.angle_alpha   90.00
_cell.angle_beta   90.00
_cell.angle_gamma   90.00
#
_symmetry.space_group_name_H-M   'P 1'
#
loop_
_entity.id
_entity.type
_entity.pdbx_description
1 polymer ?
#
loop_
_entity_poly.entity_id
_entity_poly.type
_entity_poly.pdbx_seq_one_letter_code
_entity_poly.pdbx_strand_id
1 'polypeptide(L)' 'MVEILKSAIEAEKDSIVFYLGMKEAIPQNLGRDRIEAIIKEEMEHIRVLTKELVAQTS' A
#
# COMPACT_ATOMS: atom_id res chain seq x y z
N MET A 1 14.34 3.18 14.29
CA MET A 1 13.42 2.15 13.75
C MET A 1 12.00 2.68 13.52
N VAL A 2 11.45 3.39 14.50
CA VAL A 2 10.08 3.95 14.38
C VAL A 2 9.95 4.89 13.16
N GLU A 3 10.93 5.77 12.95
CA GLU A 3 10.90 6.69 11.83
C GLU A 3 10.97 5.96 10.48
N ILE A 4 11.73 4.88 10.42
CA ILE A 4 11.82 4.07 9.20
C ILE A 4 10.48 3.39 8.92
N LEU A 5 9.83 2.86 9.96
CA LEU A 5 8.51 2.23 9.80
C LEU A 5 7.46 3.22 9.35
N LYS A 6 7.47 4.44 9.92
CA LYS A 6 6.53 5.49 9.51
C LYS A 6 6.75 5.88 8.06
N SER A 7 8.01 6.04 7.65
CA SER A 7 8.34 6.38 6.26
C SER A 7 7.91 5.27 5.31
N ALA A 8 8.11 4.02 5.69
CA ALA A 8 7.69 2.88 4.88
C ALA A 8 6.17 2.85 4.71
N ILE A 9 5.43 3.10 5.78
CA ILE A 9 3.96 3.14 5.72
C ILE A 9 3.50 4.26 4.80
N GLU A 10 4.10 5.44 4.88
CA GLU A 10 3.75 6.56 4.01
C GLU A 10 4.04 6.23 2.54
N ALA A 11 5.17 5.57 2.26
CA ALA A 11 5.51 5.16 0.90
C ALA A 11 4.50 4.16 0.35
N GLU A 12 4.02 3.22 1.18
CA GLU A 12 3.00 2.26 0.76
C GLU A 12 1.67 2.96 0.48
N LYS A 13 1.29 3.94 1.31
CA LYS A 13 0.07 4.72 1.10
C LYS A 13 0.13 5.50 -0.21
N ASP A 14 1.28 6.12 -0.49
CA ASP A 14 1.47 6.85 -1.74
C ASP A 14 1.34 5.93 -2.94
N SER A 15 1.89 4.72 -2.84
CA SER A 15 1.77 3.71 -3.89
C SER A 15 0.31 3.33 -4.13
N ILE A 16 -0.48 3.15 -3.07
CA ILE A 16 -1.90 2.82 -3.19
C ILE A 16 -2.64 3.94 -3.92
N VAL A 17 -2.38 5.21 -3.56
CA VAL A 17 -3.00 6.36 -4.23
C VAL A 17 -2.66 6.35 -5.71
N PHE A 18 -1.40 6.09 -6.05
CA PHE A 18 -0.95 5.99 -7.44
C PHE A 18 -1.69 4.89 -8.19
N TYR A 19 -1.78 3.70 -7.62
CA TYR A 19 -2.44 2.56 -8.26
C TYR A 19 -3.95 2.75 -8.38
N LEU A 20 -4.58 3.43 -7.41
CA LEU A 20 -6.00 3.77 -7.50
C LEU A 20 -6.26 4.71 -8.68
N GLY A 21 -5.39 5.70 -8.87
CA GLY A 21 -5.46 6.59 -10.02
C GLY A 21 -5.28 5.84 -11.33
N MET A 22 -4.31 4.94 -11.37
CA MET A 22 -4.05 4.12 -12.55
C MET A 22 -5.25 3.22 -12.88
N LYS A 23 -5.85 2.61 -11.86
CA LYS A 23 -7.02 1.76 -12.01
C LYS A 23 -8.17 2.51 -12.66
N GLU A 24 -8.37 3.78 -12.29
CA GLU A 24 -9.40 4.62 -12.88
C GLU A 24 -9.12 4.94 -14.34
N ALA A 25 -7.84 4.99 -14.72
CA ALA A 25 -7.41 5.42 -16.05
C ALA A 25 -7.43 4.31 -17.09
N ILE A 26 -7.35 3.04 -16.68
CA ILE A 26 -7.27 1.95 -17.65
C ILE A 26 -8.61 1.25 -17.86
N PRO A 27 -8.86 0.78 -19.10
CA PRO A 27 -10.06 -0.02 -19.37
C PRO A 27 -10.09 -1.29 -18.54
N GLN A 28 -11.30 -1.71 -18.21
CA GLN A 28 -11.52 -2.86 -17.32
C GLN A 28 -10.87 -4.14 -17.81
N ASN A 29 -10.78 -4.33 -19.11
CA ASN A 29 -10.21 -5.54 -19.70
C ASN A 29 -8.69 -5.48 -19.92
N LEU A 30 -8.02 -4.41 -19.49
CA LEU A 30 -6.58 -4.23 -19.73
C LEU A 30 -5.74 -4.26 -18.45
N GLY A 31 -6.09 -5.15 -17.51
CA GLY A 31 -5.25 -5.37 -16.35
C GLY A 31 -5.71 -4.72 -15.06
N ARG A 32 -6.94 -4.22 -15.01
CA ARG A 32 -7.47 -3.63 -13.78
C ARG A 32 -7.43 -4.62 -12.61
N ASP A 33 -7.69 -5.89 -12.87
CA ASP A 33 -7.66 -6.92 -11.83
C ASP A 33 -6.26 -7.08 -11.23
N ARG A 34 -5.22 -6.93 -12.04
CA ARG A 34 -3.84 -6.98 -11.57
C ARG A 34 -3.54 -5.82 -10.65
N ILE A 35 -4.04 -4.63 -11.00
CA ILE A 35 -3.84 -3.44 -10.19
C ILE A 35 -4.55 -3.59 -8.86
N GLU A 36 -5.76 -4.15 -8.86
CA GLU A 36 -6.48 -4.42 -7.62
C GLU A 36 -5.72 -5.41 -6.74
N ALA A 37 -5.09 -6.42 -7.33
CA ALA A 37 -4.29 -7.39 -6.59
C ALA A 37 -3.06 -6.70 -5.95
N ILE A 38 -2.41 -5.80 -6.69
CA ILE A 38 -1.28 -5.04 -6.16
C ILE A 38 -1.73 -4.17 -4.98
N ILE A 39 -2.87 -3.50 -5.10
CA ILE A 39 -3.41 -2.67 -4.03
C ILE A 39 -3.65 -3.50 -2.77
N LYS A 40 -4.20 -4.69 -2.92
CA LYS A 40 -4.42 -5.60 -1.77
C LYS A 40 -3.10 -5.99 -1.11
N GLU A 41 -2.07 -6.26 -1.90
CA GLU A 41 -0.74 -6.57 -1.37
C GLU A 41 -0.17 -5.38 -0.60
N GLU A 42 -0.30 -4.17 -1.14
CA GLU A 42 0.17 -2.96 -0.48
C GLU A 42 -0.56 -2.74 0.85
N MET A 43 -1.87 -2.99 0.88
CA MET A 43 -2.66 -2.89 2.11
C MET A 43 -2.18 -3.90 3.16
N GLU A 44 -1.84 -5.10 2.73
CA GLU A 44 -1.30 -6.12 3.63
C GLU A 44 0.06 -5.70 4.18
N HIS A 45 0.91 -5.09 3.34
CA HIS A 45 2.20 -4.54 3.78
C HIS A 45 2.00 -3.48 4.85
N ILE A 46 1.04 -2.58 4.65
CA ILE A 46 0.72 -1.54 5.65
C ILE A 46 0.28 -2.18 6.96
N ARG A 47 -0.54 -3.22 6.88
CA ARG A 47 -1.01 -3.91 8.07
C ARG A 47 0.18 -4.49 8.87
N VAL A 48 1.09 -5.14 8.18
CA VAL A 48 2.28 -5.73 8.80
C VAL A 48 3.17 -4.65 9.39
N LEU A 49 3.42 -3.58 8.63
CA LEU A 49 4.26 -2.47 9.10
C LEU A 49 3.64 -1.75 10.30
N THR A 50 2.33 -1.57 10.28
CA THR A 50 1.62 -0.92 11.39
C THR A 50 1.71 -1.77 12.64
N LYS A 51 1.56 -3.07 12.50
CA LYS A 51 1.68 -4.00 13.62
C LYS A 51 3.07 -3.92 14.25
N GLU A 52 4.11 -3.86 13.40
CA GLU A 52 5.47 -3.71 13.87
C GLU A 52 5.70 -2.36 14.54
N LEU A 53 5.13 -1.30 13.98
CA LEU A 53 5.24 0.04 14.57
C LEU A 53 4.63 0.06 15.97
N VAL A 54 3.45 -0.54 16.14
CA VAL A 54 2.78 -0.62 17.44
C VAL A 54 3.67 -1.40 18.43
N ALA A 55 4.26 -2.50 17.99
CA ALA A 55 5.14 -3.29 18.83
C ALA A 55 6.38 -2.49 19.28
N GLN A 56 6.92 -1.63 18.39
CA GLN A 56 8.09 -0.81 18.70
C GLN A 56 7.76 0.35 19.65
N THR A 57 6.52 0.81 19.67
CA THR A 57 6.12 1.98 20.46
C THR A 57 5.37 1.64 21.74
N SER A 58 5.04 0.37 21.96
CA SER A 58 4.30 -0.05 23.18
C SER A 58 5.23 -0.64 24.29
#